data_75a95d0707eb59130c5a12dc49291e84
#
_entry.id   75a95d0707eb59130c5a12dc49291e84
#
_cell.length_a   1.000
_cell.length_b   1.000
_cell.length_c   1.000
_cell.angle_alpha   90.00
_cell.angle_beta   90.00
_cell.angle_gamma   90.00
#
_symmetry.space_group_name_H-M   'P 1'
#
loop_
_entity.id
_entity.type
_entity.pdbx_description
1 polymer ?
#
loop_
_entity_poly.entity_id
_entity_poly.type
_entity_poly.pdbx_seq_one_letter_code
_entity_poly.pdbx_strand_id
1 'polypeptide(L)'
;MKIQNLLIIAIGILLISCREQKNESINIFICGDSTAQSYDTSKTVMRGWAQMLPDFFDEHVTIINKAKAGRSTKSYLAEKRWKEVMDSIQADDYVIIQFGHNDASSKPERHASYADYKQNLIKMIKEAKAKQARPILATSIVMRTFKDNALIDDRLKAYPAITRQLADSLNIPLIDTWLQSRDLVVMLGDEPSKALYMWIEAGIDSIRPNGSQDDTHLQSKGAVTIAEMVATDIKKQNLKDIATHVIIP
;
A
#
# COMPACT_ATOMS: atom_id res chain seq x y z
N MET A 1 81.66 1.88 -23.51
CA MET A 1 80.61 1.79 -22.49
C MET A 1 79.33 2.37 -23.07
N LYS A 2 78.37 1.56 -23.50
CA LYS A 2 77.08 2.03 -24.02
C LYS A 2 76.03 1.68 -22.98
N ILE A 3 75.41 2.68 -22.41
CA ILE A 3 74.27 2.51 -21.48
C ILE A 3 73.01 2.42 -22.34
N GLN A 4 72.34 1.26 -22.31
CA GLN A 4 71.05 1.08 -22.94
C GLN A 4 69.97 1.53 -21.96
N ASN A 5 69.22 2.57 -22.35
CA ASN A 5 68.02 3.01 -21.64
C ASN A 5 66.87 2.05 -21.95
N LEU A 6 66.41 1.32 -20.95
CA LEU A 6 65.23 0.46 -21.01
C LEU A 6 64.00 1.30 -20.71
N LEU A 7 63.19 1.58 -21.72
CA LEU A 7 61.95 2.32 -21.61
C LEU A 7 60.83 1.33 -21.20
N ILE A 8 60.40 1.35 -19.97
CA ILE A 8 59.25 0.53 -19.50
C ILE A 8 57.97 1.32 -19.81
N ILE A 9 57.26 0.86 -20.83
CA ILE A 9 55.91 1.36 -21.14
C ILE A 9 54.92 0.63 -20.24
N ALA A 10 54.42 1.32 -19.21
CA ALA A 10 53.30 0.84 -18.38
C ALA A 10 52.00 1.02 -19.14
N ILE A 11 51.45 -0.05 -19.70
CA ILE A 11 50.11 -0.08 -20.30
C ILE A 11 49.12 -0.16 -19.13
N GLY A 12 48.52 0.96 -18.78
CA GLY A 12 47.40 1.03 -17.86
C GLY A 12 46.13 0.46 -18.52
N ILE A 13 45.76 -0.75 -18.16
CA ILE A 13 44.46 -1.33 -18.57
C ILE A 13 43.38 -0.61 -17.76
N LEU A 14 42.72 0.37 -18.36
CA LEU A 14 41.46 0.90 -17.84
C LEU A 14 40.37 -0.18 -17.98
N LEU A 15 40.12 -0.91 -16.91
CA LEU A 15 38.92 -1.74 -16.80
C LEU A 15 37.72 -0.79 -16.70
N ILE A 16 37.15 -0.41 -17.84
CA ILE A 16 35.82 0.17 -17.90
C ILE A 16 34.89 -0.98 -17.52
N SER A 17 34.55 -1.07 -16.23
CA SER A 17 33.45 -1.91 -15.77
C SER A 17 32.18 -1.32 -16.37
N CYS A 18 31.77 -1.82 -17.53
CA CYS A 18 30.39 -1.68 -17.99
C CYS A 18 29.55 -2.37 -16.92
N ARG A 19 29.06 -1.59 -15.96
CA ARG A 19 27.96 -2.01 -15.11
C ARG A 19 26.78 -2.10 -16.08
N GLU A 20 26.48 -3.31 -16.56
CA GLU A 20 25.17 -3.56 -17.17
C GLU A 20 24.14 -2.97 -16.20
N GLN A 21 23.46 -1.94 -16.65
CA GLN A 21 22.35 -1.37 -15.93
C GLN A 21 21.25 -2.44 -16.03
N LYS A 22 21.27 -3.39 -15.07
CA LYS A 22 20.23 -4.37 -14.92
C LYS A 22 18.95 -3.55 -14.77
N ASN A 23 18.11 -3.64 -15.76
CA ASN A 23 16.76 -3.05 -15.75
C ASN A 23 15.94 -3.87 -14.74
N GLU A 24 16.29 -3.71 -13.44
CA GLU A 24 15.64 -4.45 -12.37
C GLU A 24 14.26 -3.82 -12.17
N SER A 25 13.23 -4.61 -12.46
CA SER A 25 11.86 -4.23 -12.10
C SER A 25 11.79 -3.95 -10.60
N ILE A 26 11.28 -2.79 -10.23
CA ILE A 26 11.08 -2.38 -8.84
C ILE A 26 9.83 -3.07 -8.33
N ASN A 27 9.94 -3.86 -7.28
CA ASN A 27 8.78 -4.50 -6.68
C ASN A 27 8.18 -3.62 -5.57
N ILE A 28 6.85 -3.49 -5.59
CA ILE A 28 6.07 -2.88 -4.51
C ILE A 28 5.13 -3.93 -3.93
N PHE A 29 5.48 -4.44 -2.76
CA PHE A 29 4.62 -5.34 -2.00
C PHE A 29 3.53 -4.56 -1.29
N ILE A 30 2.28 -5.02 -1.36
CA ILE A 30 1.17 -4.42 -0.63
C ILE A 30 0.69 -5.38 0.45
N CYS A 31 0.81 -4.96 1.71
CA CYS A 31 0.31 -5.68 2.87
C CYS A 31 -0.88 -4.91 3.44
N GLY A 32 -2.03 -5.56 3.52
CA GLY A 32 -3.26 -4.90 3.94
C GLY A 32 -4.44 -5.85 4.11
N ASP A 33 -5.59 -5.25 4.20
CA ASP A 33 -6.87 -5.93 4.43
C ASP A 33 -7.75 -6.02 3.16
N SER A 34 -9.07 -6.14 3.36
CA SER A 34 -10.06 -6.26 2.28
C SER A 34 -10.13 -5.02 1.39
N THR A 35 -9.75 -3.85 1.88
CA THR A 35 -9.82 -2.60 1.10
C THR A 35 -8.70 -2.51 0.05
N ALA A 36 -7.63 -3.30 0.23
CA ALA A 36 -6.51 -3.38 -0.71
C ALA A 36 -6.45 -4.70 -1.49
N GLN A 37 -7.15 -5.76 -1.06
CA GLN A 37 -7.08 -7.10 -1.66
C GLN A 37 -7.50 -7.12 -3.14
N SER A 38 -6.89 -8.00 -3.94
CA SER A 38 -7.38 -8.34 -5.28
C SER A 38 -8.56 -9.31 -5.21
N TYR A 39 -9.62 -9.01 -5.95
CA TYR A 39 -10.84 -9.81 -6.04
C TYR A 39 -11.01 -10.42 -7.43
N ASP A 40 -11.70 -11.55 -7.50
CA ASP A 40 -12.07 -12.20 -8.74
C ASP A 40 -13.15 -11.37 -9.46
N THR A 41 -12.77 -10.74 -10.56
CA THR A 41 -13.65 -9.84 -11.32
C THR A 41 -14.81 -10.54 -12.01
N SER A 42 -14.73 -11.85 -12.16
CA SER A 42 -15.83 -12.66 -12.73
C SER A 42 -16.95 -12.94 -11.71
N LYS A 43 -16.67 -12.76 -10.42
CA LYS A 43 -17.60 -13.10 -9.32
C LYS A 43 -18.15 -11.91 -8.57
N THR A 44 -17.44 -10.79 -8.57
CA THR A 44 -17.85 -9.62 -7.78
C THR A 44 -17.42 -8.31 -8.44
N VAL A 45 -18.23 -7.29 -8.25
CA VAL A 45 -17.88 -5.90 -8.64
C VAL A 45 -16.98 -5.23 -7.62
N MET A 46 -16.77 -5.84 -6.45
CA MET A 46 -15.87 -5.34 -5.42
C MET A 46 -14.41 -5.36 -5.91
N ARG A 47 -13.68 -4.30 -5.59
CA ARG A 47 -12.23 -4.15 -5.89
C ARG A 47 -11.51 -3.59 -4.69
N GLY A 48 -10.28 -4.03 -4.46
CA GLY A 48 -9.38 -3.33 -3.56
C GLY A 48 -8.49 -2.36 -4.34
N TRP A 49 -8.09 -1.28 -3.69
CA TRP A 49 -7.31 -0.23 -4.37
C TRP A 49 -5.97 -0.75 -4.92
N ALA A 50 -5.31 -1.69 -4.23
CA ALA A 50 -4.04 -2.22 -4.70
C ALA A 50 -4.18 -3.10 -5.95
N GLN A 51 -5.38 -3.60 -6.26
CA GLN A 51 -5.69 -4.29 -7.51
C GLN A 51 -5.64 -3.35 -8.70
N MET A 52 -5.97 -2.07 -8.49
CA MET A 52 -6.00 -1.04 -9.53
C MET A 52 -4.69 -0.25 -9.62
N LEU A 53 -3.78 -0.43 -8.65
CA LEU A 53 -2.54 0.34 -8.57
C LEU A 53 -1.59 0.11 -9.76
N PRO A 54 -1.51 -1.08 -10.39
CA PRO A 54 -0.67 -1.29 -11.58
C PRO A 54 -0.97 -0.32 -12.73
N ASP A 55 -2.21 0.15 -12.86
CA ASP A 55 -2.63 1.06 -13.93
C ASP A 55 -1.97 2.46 -13.83
N PHE A 56 -1.33 2.74 -12.71
CA PHE A 56 -0.66 4.02 -12.41
C PHE A 56 0.87 3.94 -12.43
N PHE A 57 1.43 2.85 -12.93
CA PHE A 57 2.87 2.68 -13.07
C PHE A 57 3.22 2.15 -14.45
N ASP A 58 4.42 2.48 -14.93
CA ASP A 58 4.97 1.89 -16.14
C ASP A 58 5.50 0.46 -15.89
N GLU A 59 6.03 -0.17 -16.94
CA GLU A 59 6.50 -1.56 -16.95
C GLU A 59 7.71 -1.83 -16.04
N HIS A 60 8.35 -0.79 -15.49
CA HIS A 60 9.49 -0.94 -14.58
C HIS A 60 9.06 -1.22 -13.14
N VAL A 61 7.77 -1.07 -12.82
CA VAL A 61 7.25 -1.32 -11.48
C VAL A 61 6.29 -2.52 -11.48
N THR A 62 6.55 -3.46 -10.60
CA THR A 62 5.69 -4.63 -10.38
C THR A 62 4.97 -4.52 -9.03
N ILE A 63 3.64 -4.52 -9.05
CA ILE A 63 2.82 -4.52 -7.83
C ILE A 63 2.55 -5.97 -7.39
N ILE A 64 3.04 -6.34 -6.21
CA ILE A 64 2.85 -7.66 -5.61
C ILE A 64 1.84 -7.55 -4.46
N ASN A 65 0.56 -7.72 -4.78
CA ASN A 65 -0.51 -7.56 -3.81
C ASN A 65 -0.66 -8.79 -2.89
N LYS A 66 -0.25 -8.66 -1.64
CA LYS A 66 -0.35 -9.65 -0.55
C LYS A 66 -1.46 -9.32 0.46
N ALA A 67 -2.27 -8.30 0.19
CA ALA A 67 -3.40 -7.94 1.05
C ALA A 67 -4.43 -9.08 1.13
N LYS A 68 -5.05 -9.24 2.29
CA LYS A 68 -6.03 -10.31 2.54
C LYS A 68 -7.22 -9.83 3.35
N ALA A 69 -8.41 -10.07 2.83
CA ALA A 69 -9.67 -9.67 3.46
C ALA A 69 -9.79 -10.20 4.91
N GLY A 70 -10.26 -9.33 5.79
CA GLY A 70 -10.49 -9.66 7.19
C GLY A 70 -9.25 -9.70 8.07
N ARG A 71 -8.07 -9.36 7.56
CA ARG A 71 -6.81 -9.39 8.34
C ARG A 71 -6.54 -8.04 8.97
N SER A 72 -6.20 -8.09 10.25
CA SER A 72 -5.62 -7.02 11.05
C SER A 72 -4.10 -7.21 11.09
N THR A 73 -3.36 -6.25 11.66
CA THR A 73 -1.93 -6.44 11.96
C THR A 73 -1.69 -7.71 12.77
N LYS A 74 -2.53 -7.99 13.79
CA LYS A 74 -2.46 -9.18 14.63
C LYS A 74 -2.62 -10.47 13.83
N SER A 75 -3.73 -10.61 13.11
CA SER A 75 -4.03 -11.84 12.37
C SER A 75 -3.09 -12.05 11.18
N TYR A 76 -2.66 -10.98 10.52
CA TYR A 76 -1.70 -11.05 9.42
C TYR A 76 -0.33 -11.60 9.87
N LEU A 77 0.12 -11.19 11.05
CA LEU A 77 1.33 -11.75 11.70
C LEU A 77 1.13 -13.19 12.16
N ALA A 78 0.01 -13.47 12.85
CA ALA A 78 -0.28 -14.79 13.39
C ALA A 78 -0.43 -15.88 12.31
N GLU A 79 -1.01 -15.53 11.15
CA GLU A 79 -1.15 -16.42 10.00
C GLU A 79 0.14 -16.55 9.17
N LYS A 80 1.26 -15.97 9.63
CA LYS A 80 2.56 -15.95 8.95
C LYS A 80 2.57 -15.27 7.57
N ARG A 81 1.53 -14.52 7.20
CA ARG A 81 1.45 -13.80 5.92
C ARG A 81 2.56 -12.78 5.77
N TRP A 82 2.87 -12.09 6.86
CA TRP A 82 4.02 -11.19 6.88
C TRP A 82 5.34 -11.93 6.67
N LYS A 83 5.49 -13.12 7.26
CA LYS A 83 6.67 -13.95 7.03
C LYS A 83 6.83 -14.31 5.55
N GLU A 84 5.74 -14.68 4.86
CA GLU A 84 5.77 -14.97 3.42
C GLU A 84 6.26 -13.78 2.60
N VAL A 85 5.89 -12.54 2.98
CA VAL A 85 6.42 -11.33 2.36
C VAL A 85 7.91 -11.19 2.64
N MET A 86 8.33 -11.36 3.89
CA MET A 86 9.75 -11.24 4.28
C MET A 86 10.63 -12.34 3.67
N ASP A 87 10.08 -13.51 3.36
CA ASP A 87 10.81 -14.57 2.65
C ASP A 87 11.02 -14.23 1.16
N SER A 88 10.19 -13.36 0.59
CA SER A 88 10.21 -13.00 -0.85
C SER A 88 10.86 -11.65 -1.14
N ILE A 89 10.74 -10.69 -0.20
CA ILE A 89 11.22 -9.32 -0.39
C ILE A 89 12.74 -9.25 -0.44
N GLN A 90 13.27 -8.41 -1.29
CA GLN A 90 14.70 -8.20 -1.48
C GLN A 90 15.11 -6.77 -1.09
N ALA A 91 16.42 -6.52 -1.08
CA ALA A 91 16.94 -5.17 -0.91
C ALA A 91 16.41 -4.25 -2.01
N ASP A 92 16.12 -3.02 -1.62
CA ASP A 92 15.55 -1.96 -2.46
C ASP A 92 14.08 -2.16 -2.90
N ASP A 93 13.45 -3.32 -2.68
CA ASP A 93 12.00 -3.47 -2.84
C ASP A 93 11.24 -2.54 -1.88
N TYR A 94 10.05 -2.13 -2.29
CA TYR A 94 9.14 -1.37 -1.43
C TYR A 94 8.09 -2.26 -0.78
N VAL A 95 7.63 -1.89 0.40
CA VAL A 95 6.45 -2.51 1.02
C VAL A 95 5.53 -1.45 1.60
N ILE A 96 4.31 -1.35 1.05
CA ILE A 96 3.25 -0.51 1.58
C ILE A 96 2.45 -1.31 2.60
N ILE A 97 2.35 -0.79 3.82
CA ILE A 97 1.68 -1.45 4.96
C ILE A 97 0.44 -0.64 5.34
N GLN A 98 -0.75 -1.19 5.09
CA GLN A 98 -2.04 -0.57 5.38
C GLN A 98 -2.93 -1.49 6.21
N PHE A 99 -3.19 -1.15 7.45
CA PHE A 99 -4.12 -1.85 8.34
C PHE A 99 -4.90 -0.86 9.20
N GLY A 100 -5.95 -1.37 9.89
CA GLY A 100 -6.75 -0.59 10.83
C GLY A 100 -8.21 -1.04 10.91
N HIS A 101 -8.89 -1.29 9.79
CA HIS A 101 -10.30 -1.70 9.77
C HIS A 101 -10.58 -2.94 10.62
N ASN A 102 -9.72 -3.95 10.52
CA ASN A 102 -9.88 -5.18 11.27
C ASN A 102 -9.25 -5.13 12.66
N ASP A 103 -8.24 -4.28 12.86
CA ASP A 103 -7.68 -4.00 14.19
C ASP A 103 -8.73 -3.35 15.08
N ALA A 104 -9.57 -2.48 14.52
CA ALA A 104 -10.72 -1.85 15.17
C ALA A 104 -11.94 -2.79 15.37
N SER A 105 -11.86 -4.04 14.92
CA SER A 105 -12.96 -4.99 15.05
C SER A 105 -13.21 -5.37 16.51
N SER A 106 -14.47 -5.65 16.87
CA SER A 106 -14.81 -6.25 18.16
C SER A 106 -14.50 -7.75 18.25
N LYS A 107 -14.13 -8.39 17.13
CA LYS A 107 -13.80 -9.82 17.08
C LYS A 107 -12.42 -10.07 17.65
N PRO A 108 -12.26 -10.87 18.74
CA PRO A 108 -10.99 -11.06 19.43
C PRO A 108 -9.85 -11.56 18.54
N GLU A 109 -10.16 -12.39 17.54
CA GLU A 109 -9.17 -12.95 16.62
C GLU A 109 -8.56 -11.89 15.67
N ARG A 110 -9.22 -10.75 15.51
CA ARG A 110 -8.77 -9.63 14.67
C ARG A 110 -8.35 -8.42 15.49
N HIS A 111 -9.06 -8.17 16.57
CA HIS A 111 -8.82 -6.99 17.40
C HIS A 111 -7.35 -6.88 17.82
N ALA A 112 -6.76 -5.72 17.58
CA ALA A 112 -5.50 -5.31 18.16
C ALA A 112 -5.74 -4.04 18.98
N SER A 113 -5.32 -4.02 20.25
CA SER A 113 -5.31 -2.78 21.02
C SER A 113 -4.45 -1.73 20.32
N TYR A 114 -4.62 -0.46 20.65
CA TYR A 114 -3.78 0.61 20.09
C TYR A 114 -2.29 0.37 20.33
N ALA A 115 -1.94 -0.17 21.50
CA ALA A 115 -0.58 -0.52 21.82
C ALA A 115 -0.07 -1.69 20.96
N ASP A 116 -0.86 -2.76 20.82
CA ASP A 116 -0.49 -3.92 19.98
C ASP A 116 -0.39 -3.53 18.51
N TYR A 117 -1.35 -2.74 18.00
CA TYR A 117 -1.30 -2.22 16.63
C TYR A 117 0.00 -1.47 16.36
N LYS A 118 0.35 -0.54 17.24
CA LYS A 118 1.61 0.21 17.16
C LYS A 118 2.83 -0.73 17.16
N GLN A 119 2.87 -1.70 18.08
CA GLN A 119 3.99 -2.64 18.17
C GLN A 119 4.08 -3.56 16.94
N ASN A 120 2.94 -4.00 16.40
CA ASN A 120 2.89 -4.80 15.19
C ASN A 120 3.45 -4.05 13.98
N LEU A 121 3.07 -2.77 13.80
CA LEU A 121 3.64 -1.93 12.74
C LEU A 121 5.14 -1.69 12.93
N ILE A 122 5.60 -1.42 14.16
CA ILE A 122 7.03 -1.27 14.47
C ILE A 122 7.81 -2.54 14.08
N LYS A 123 7.27 -3.71 14.42
CA LYS A 123 7.86 -5.00 14.04
C LYS A 123 7.98 -5.12 12.53
N MET A 124 6.89 -4.87 11.79
CA MET A 124 6.89 -4.96 10.32
C MET A 124 7.92 -4.02 9.70
N ILE A 125 7.97 -2.76 10.15
CA ILE A 125 8.94 -1.76 9.67
C ILE A 125 10.38 -2.22 9.93
N LYS A 126 10.68 -2.68 11.16
CA LYS A 126 12.04 -3.12 11.52
C LYS A 126 12.49 -4.32 10.68
N GLU A 127 11.60 -5.28 10.47
CA GLU A 127 11.92 -6.48 9.67
C GLU A 127 12.11 -6.16 8.20
N ALA A 128 11.29 -5.25 7.62
CA ALA A 128 11.50 -4.77 6.25
C ALA A 128 12.85 -4.05 6.11
N LYS A 129 13.17 -3.13 7.04
CA LYS A 129 14.47 -2.43 7.05
C LYS A 129 15.65 -3.39 7.23
N ALA A 130 15.50 -4.45 8.02
CA ALA A 130 16.54 -5.47 8.19
C ALA A 130 16.83 -6.26 6.91
N LYS A 131 15.85 -6.33 6.00
CA LYS A 131 15.98 -6.86 4.63
C LYS A 131 16.49 -5.81 3.64
N GLN A 132 16.82 -4.60 4.10
CA GLN A 132 17.15 -3.45 3.25
C GLN A 132 16.01 -3.03 2.31
N ALA A 133 14.78 -3.47 2.58
CA ALA A 133 13.59 -3.01 1.88
C ALA A 133 13.13 -1.65 2.42
N ARG A 134 12.30 -0.96 1.63
CA ARG A 134 11.83 0.40 1.88
C ARG A 134 10.36 0.40 2.32
N PRO A 135 10.07 0.41 3.63
CA PRO A 135 8.70 0.45 4.11
C PRO A 135 8.06 1.82 3.88
N ILE A 136 6.79 1.79 3.50
CA ILE A 136 5.88 2.93 3.40
C ILE A 136 4.67 2.60 4.27
N LEU A 137 4.26 3.50 5.14
CA LEU A 137 3.00 3.35 5.87
C LEU A 137 1.86 3.99 5.09
N ALA A 138 0.71 3.33 5.08
CA ALA A 138 -0.53 3.91 4.60
C ALA A 138 -1.59 3.83 5.69
N THR A 139 -2.36 4.92 5.90
CA THR A 139 -3.53 4.87 6.77
C THR A 139 -4.66 4.07 6.12
N SER A 140 -5.59 3.54 6.90
CA SER A 140 -6.81 2.93 6.34
C SER A 140 -7.63 3.98 5.58
N ILE A 141 -8.34 3.58 4.53
CA ILE A 141 -9.34 4.45 3.90
C ILE A 141 -10.47 4.78 4.89
N VAL A 142 -11.16 5.91 4.71
CA VAL A 142 -12.29 6.27 5.56
C VAL A 142 -13.46 5.30 5.38
N MET A 143 -14.21 5.02 6.45
CA MET A 143 -15.53 4.42 6.35
C MET A 143 -16.56 5.51 6.04
N ARG A 144 -17.44 5.25 5.08
CA ARG A 144 -18.47 6.17 4.61
C ARG A 144 -19.70 6.15 5.53
N THR A 145 -19.55 6.37 6.81
CA THR A 145 -20.68 6.38 7.75
C THR A 145 -21.21 7.79 7.92
N PHE A 146 -22.39 8.06 7.36
CA PHE A 146 -23.07 9.35 7.53
C PHE A 146 -24.18 9.26 8.60
N LYS A 147 -24.33 10.35 9.36
CA LYS A 147 -25.45 10.61 10.24
C LYS A 147 -25.79 12.10 10.17
N ASP A 148 -27.05 12.43 9.95
CA ASP A 148 -27.50 13.82 9.85
C ASP A 148 -26.68 14.65 8.85
N ASN A 149 -26.36 14.07 7.69
CA ASN A 149 -25.51 14.61 6.62
C ASN A 149 -24.05 14.90 7.02
N ALA A 150 -23.62 14.46 8.19
CA ALA A 150 -22.23 14.56 8.61
C ALA A 150 -21.52 13.20 8.54
N LEU A 151 -20.32 13.18 8.00
CA LEU A 151 -19.49 11.98 8.02
C LEU A 151 -19.00 11.73 9.44
N ILE A 152 -19.27 10.53 9.96
CA ILE A 152 -18.86 10.08 11.28
C ILE A 152 -17.80 9.01 11.14
N ASP A 153 -16.60 9.22 11.70
CA ASP A 153 -15.58 8.19 11.80
C ASP A 153 -15.35 7.81 13.26
N ASP A 154 -16.26 7.00 13.78
CA ASP A 154 -16.19 6.56 15.18
C ASP A 154 -15.31 5.33 15.37
N ARG A 155 -15.11 4.54 14.31
CA ARG A 155 -14.44 3.26 14.38
C ARG A 155 -12.93 3.35 14.20
N LEU A 156 -12.44 4.23 13.31
CA LEU A 156 -11.03 4.27 12.90
C LEU A 156 -10.21 5.36 13.57
N LYS A 157 -10.81 6.25 14.37
CA LYS A 157 -10.21 7.50 14.92
C LYS A 157 -8.75 7.39 15.35
N ALA A 158 -8.40 6.39 16.16
CA ALA A 158 -7.07 6.31 16.73
C ALA A 158 -6.07 5.57 15.84
N TYR A 159 -6.50 4.59 15.03
CA TYR A 159 -5.59 3.81 14.20
C TYR A 159 -4.89 4.66 13.12
N PRO A 160 -5.57 5.50 12.34
CA PRO A 160 -4.89 6.43 11.42
C PRO A 160 -3.96 7.41 12.14
N ALA A 161 -4.36 7.92 13.31
CA ALA A 161 -3.52 8.84 14.10
C ALA A 161 -2.24 8.16 14.58
N ILE A 162 -2.32 6.90 15.03
CA ILE A 162 -1.15 6.11 15.45
C ILE A 162 -0.22 5.87 14.26
N THR A 163 -0.77 5.55 13.08
CA THR A 163 0.02 5.33 11.87
C THR A 163 0.79 6.60 11.48
N ARG A 164 0.14 7.79 11.52
CA ARG A 164 0.80 9.09 11.27
C ARG A 164 1.93 9.37 12.25
N GLN A 165 1.65 9.24 13.55
CA GLN A 165 2.64 9.45 14.62
C GLN A 165 3.84 8.51 14.47
N LEU A 166 3.58 7.27 14.06
CA LEU A 166 4.63 6.28 13.87
C LEU A 166 5.48 6.60 12.64
N ALA A 167 4.84 6.98 11.53
CA ALA A 167 5.53 7.41 10.31
C ALA A 167 6.48 8.59 10.59
N ASP A 168 5.97 9.61 11.28
CA ASP A 168 6.75 10.78 11.68
C ASP A 168 7.92 10.40 12.60
N SER A 169 7.64 9.68 13.70
CA SER A 169 8.64 9.33 14.71
C SER A 169 9.77 8.41 14.20
N LEU A 170 9.50 7.59 13.17
CA LEU A 170 10.46 6.66 12.58
C LEU A 170 11.02 7.12 11.23
N ASN A 171 10.63 8.33 10.80
CA ASN A 171 10.96 8.89 9.48
C ASN A 171 10.67 7.88 8.35
N ILE A 172 9.42 7.40 8.30
CA ILE A 172 8.89 6.50 7.28
C ILE A 172 7.96 7.30 6.37
N PRO A 173 8.05 7.18 5.04
CA PRO A 173 7.08 7.77 4.13
C PRO A 173 5.65 7.36 4.51
N LEU A 174 4.73 8.33 4.47
CA LEU A 174 3.31 8.12 4.80
C LEU A 174 2.44 8.45 3.60
N ILE A 175 1.55 7.54 3.24
CA ILE A 175 0.42 7.78 2.34
C ILE A 175 -0.84 7.91 3.20
N ASP A 176 -1.36 9.12 3.34
CA ASP A 176 -2.51 9.37 4.22
C ASP A 176 -3.84 9.16 3.51
N THR A 177 -4.11 7.90 3.14
CA THR A 177 -5.34 7.52 2.43
C THR A 177 -6.60 7.80 3.24
N TRP A 178 -6.51 7.81 4.59
CA TRP A 178 -7.65 8.19 5.44
C TRP A 178 -8.05 9.64 5.21
N LEU A 179 -7.09 10.56 5.28
CA LEU A 179 -7.37 11.99 5.12
C LEU A 179 -7.90 12.29 3.72
N GLN A 180 -7.24 11.76 2.69
CA GLN A 180 -7.62 12.00 1.29
C GLN A 180 -9.00 11.43 0.96
N SER A 181 -9.28 10.19 1.37
CA SER A 181 -10.59 9.57 1.14
C SER A 181 -11.69 10.24 1.97
N ARG A 182 -11.39 10.68 3.20
CA ARG A 182 -12.31 11.46 4.03
C ARG A 182 -12.69 12.77 3.36
N ASP A 183 -11.72 13.52 2.90
CA ASP A 183 -11.97 14.83 2.27
C ASP A 183 -12.77 14.67 0.97
N LEU A 184 -12.49 13.63 0.18
CA LEU A 184 -13.27 13.29 -1.00
C LEU A 184 -14.73 12.93 -0.63
N VAL A 185 -14.94 12.08 0.37
CA VAL A 185 -16.28 11.64 0.80
C VAL A 185 -17.08 12.81 1.37
N VAL A 186 -16.44 13.69 2.14
CA VAL A 186 -17.07 14.92 2.64
C VAL A 186 -17.45 15.87 1.50
N MET A 187 -16.55 16.04 0.53
CA MET A 187 -16.81 16.89 -0.65
C MET A 187 -17.98 16.36 -1.49
N LEU A 188 -18.06 15.06 -1.69
CA LEU A 188 -19.15 14.43 -2.45
C LEU A 188 -20.49 14.43 -1.70
N GLY A 189 -20.46 14.35 -0.38
CA GLY A 189 -21.64 14.14 0.45
C GLY A 189 -22.13 12.69 0.47
N ASP A 190 -23.23 12.42 1.21
CA ASP A 190 -23.75 11.07 1.45
C ASP A 190 -24.11 10.33 0.17
N GLU A 191 -25.11 10.80 -0.57
CA GLU A 191 -25.62 10.05 -1.74
C GLU A 191 -24.59 9.88 -2.86
N PRO A 192 -23.88 10.90 -3.35
CA PRO A 192 -22.90 10.72 -4.43
C PRO A 192 -21.71 9.84 -4.04
N SER A 193 -21.29 9.84 -2.78
CA SER A 193 -20.16 9.02 -2.33
C SER A 193 -20.45 7.52 -2.29
N LYS A 194 -21.73 7.09 -2.31
CA LYS A 194 -22.12 5.69 -2.44
C LYS A 194 -21.51 5.02 -3.65
N ALA A 195 -21.33 5.76 -4.75
CA ALA A 195 -20.74 5.26 -5.99
C ALA A 195 -19.27 4.79 -5.86
N LEU A 196 -18.59 5.16 -4.79
CA LEU A 196 -17.23 4.70 -4.50
C LEU A 196 -17.22 3.38 -3.72
N TYR A 197 -18.28 3.13 -2.93
CA TYR A 197 -18.38 2.02 -1.99
C TYR A 197 -19.34 0.93 -2.48
N MET A 198 -19.41 -0.20 -1.79
CA MET A 198 -20.24 -1.34 -2.17
C MET A 198 -21.73 -1.11 -1.87
N TRP A 199 -22.28 -0.01 -2.38
CA TRP A 199 -23.70 0.29 -2.48
C TRP A 199 -24.18 -0.13 -3.86
N ILE A 200 -24.78 -1.32 -3.94
CA ILE A 200 -25.18 -1.95 -5.21
C ILE A 200 -26.58 -2.54 -5.10
N GLU A 201 -27.31 -2.49 -6.21
CA GLU A 201 -28.63 -3.08 -6.34
C GLU A 201 -28.57 -4.62 -6.40
N ALA A 202 -29.70 -5.26 -6.15
CA ALA A 202 -29.86 -6.70 -6.32
C ALA A 202 -29.57 -7.12 -7.77
N GLY A 203 -28.94 -8.28 -7.94
CA GLY A 203 -28.59 -8.85 -9.24
C GLY A 203 -27.31 -8.34 -9.88
N ILE A 204 -26.63 -7.34 -9.29
CA ILE A 204 -25.38 -6.77 -9.84
C ILE A 204 -24.15 -7.62 -9.49
N ASP A 205 -24.16 -8.29 -8.33
CA ASP A 205 -23.00 -9.01 -7.79
C ASP A 205 -23.39 -10.44 -7.48
N SER A 206 -22.70 -11.43 -8.03
CA SER A 206 -23.04 -12.84 -7.84
C SER A 206 -22.81 -13.35 -6.42
N ILE A 207 -21.88 -12.72 -5.68
CA ILE A 207 -21.62 -13.03 -4.26
C ILE A 207 -22.64 -12.33 -3.35
N ARG A 208 -23.25 -11.23 -3.83
CA ARG A 208 -24.26 -10.44 -3.12
C ARG A 208 -25.53 -10.29 -3.95
N PRO A 209 -26.24 -11.40 -4.24
CA PRO A 209 -27.37 -11.40 -5.19
C PRO A 209 -28.52 -10.47 -4.76
N ASN A 210 -28.63 -10.18 -3.46
CA ASN A 210 -29.64 -9.27 -2.89
C ASN A 210 -29.16 -7.80 -2.81
N GLY A 211 -28.04 -7.47 -3.44
CA GLY A 211 -27.40 -6.16 -3.33
C GLY A 211 -26.55 -5.99 -2.07
N SER A 212 -26.07 -4.78 -1.85
CA SER A 212 -25.23 -4.43 -0.69
C SER A 212 -25.39 -2.96 -0.33
N GLN A 213 -25.28 -2.65 0.96
CA GLN A 213 -25.14 -1.29 1.53
C GLN A 213 -23.92 -1.30 2.44
N ASP A 214 -22.74 -1.19 1.87
CA ASP A 214 -21.46 -1.39 2.58
C ASP A 214 -20.60 -0.13 2.46
N ASP A 215 -20.38 0.52 3.58
CA ASP A 215 -19.64 1.78 3.73
C ASP A 215 -18.13 1.59 3.88
N THR A 216 -17.64 0.36 3.72
CA THR A 216 -16.22 0.03 3.92
C THR A 216 -15.53 -0.40 2.63
N HIS A 217 -16.15 -1.33 1.90
CA HIS A 217 -15.54 -1.93 0.72
C HIS A 217 -15.82 -1.10 -0.54
N LEU A 218 -14.91 -1.16 -1.51
CA LEU A 218 -14.94 -0.32 -2.69
C LEU A 218 -15.49 -1.05 -3.91
N GLN A 219 -16.22 -0.32 -4.75
CA GLN A 219 -16.44 -0.66 -6.15
C GLN A 219 -15.22 -0.25 -7.00
N SER A 220 -15.22 -0.60 -8.29
CA SER A 220 -14.14 -0.26 -9.22
C SER A 220 -13.79 1.23 -9.21
N LYS A 221 -14.80 2.12 -9.27
CA LYS A 221 -14.59 3.57 -9.23
C LYS A 221 -13.84 4.02 -7.97
N GLY A 222 -14.28 3.55 -6.80
CA GLY A 222 -13.61 3.87 -5.54
C GLY A 222 -12.19 3.31 -5.46
N ALA A 223 -12.00 2.07 -5.91
CA ALA A 223 -10.67 1.44 -5.90
C ALA A 223 -9.67 2.15 -6.83
N VAL A 224 -10.10 2.56 -8.04
CA VAL A 224 -9.29 3.38 -8.97
C VAL A 224 -8.93 4.71 -8.33
N THR A 225 -9.92 5.42 -7.75
CA THR A 225 -9.69 6.72 -7.11
C THR A 225 -8.67 6.62 -5.96
N ILE A 226 -8.76 5.59 -5.11
CA ILE A 226 -7.78 5.41 -4.02
C ILE A 226 -6.41 5.03 -4.58
N ALA A 227 -6.33 4.19 -5.61
CA ALA A 227 -5.06 3.84 -6.27
C ALA A 227 -4.38 5.08 -6.86
N GLU A 228 -5.14 5.97 -7.50
CA GLU A 228 -4.65 7.25 -8.02
C GLU A 228 -4.11 8.15 -6.89
N MET A 229 -4.82 8.23 -5.75
CA MET A 229 -4.33 8.96 -4.57
C MET A 229 -2.99 8.42 -4.09
N VAL A 230 -2.85 7.09 -4.00
CA VAL A 230 -1.61 6.43 -3.59
C VAL A 230 -0.47 6.74 -4.56
N ALA A 231 -0.69 6.59 -5.87
CA ALA A 231 0.31 6.88 -6.89
C ALA A 231 0.69 8.38 -6.89
N THR A 232 -0.30 9.26 -6.78
CA THR A 232 -0.09 10.70 -6.68
C THR A 232 0.78 11.08 -5.49
N ASP A 233 0.55 10.47 -4.33
CA ASP A 233 1.36 10.72 -3.13
C ASP A 233 2.80 10.22 -3.30
N ILE A 234 2.99 9.05 -3.89
CA ILE A 234 4.32 8.52 -4.23
C ILE A 234 5.07 9.53 -5.11
N LYS A 235 4.41 10.08 -6.14
CA LYS A 235 4.98 11.08 -7.04
C LYS A 235 5.28 12.40 -6.33
N LYS A 236 4.32 12.92 -5.55
CA LYS A 236 4.46 14.20 -4.81
C LYS A 236 5.58 14.16 -3.76
N GLN A 237 5.72 13.03 -3.05
CA GLN A 237 6.78 12.86 -2.07
C GLN A 237 8.14 12.58 -2.71
N ASN A 238 8.19 12.46 -4.05
CA ASN A 238 9.40 12.12 -4.81
C ASN A 238 10.10 10.89 -4.23
N LEU A 239 9.31 9.83 -3.96
CA LEU A 239 9.85 8.61 -3.37
C LEU A 239 10.86 7.99 -4.35
N LYS A 240 12.09 7.88 -3.88
CA LYS A 240 13.26 7.50 -4.66
C LYS A 240 12.95 6.27 -5.54
N ASP A 241 13.39 6.31 -6.76
CA ASP A 241 13.29 5.28 -7.80
C ASP A 241 11.86 5.00 -8.31
N ILE A 242 10.81 4.98 -7.45
CA ILE A 242 9.44 4.67 -7.89
C ILE A 242 8.64 5.89 -8.38
N ALA A 243 8.98 7.10 -7.92
CA ALA A 243 8.21 8.31 -8.27
C ALA A 243 8.28 8.66 -9.76
N THR A 244 9.39 8.34 -10.42
CA THR A 244 9.60 8.58 -11.85
C THR A 244 8.83 7.63 -12.75
N HIS A 245 8.40 6.49 -12.21
CA HIS A 245 7.62 5.46 -12.89
C HIS A 245 6.12 5.62 -12.73
N VAL A 246 5.68 6.66 -12.00
CA VAL A 246 4.25 6.97 -11.85
C VAL A 246 3.72 7.64 -13.09
N ILE A 247 2.79 6.97 -13.77
CA ILE A 247 2.00 7.48 -14.90
C ILE A 247 0.62 7.89 -14.38
N ILE A 248 0.36 9.20 -14.32
CA ILE A 248 -0.96 9.74 -13.98
C ILE A 248 -1.50 10.40 -15.25
N PRO A 249 -2.73 10.05 -15.66
CA PRO A 249 -3.37 10.61 -16.87
C PRO A 249 -3.45 12.14 -16.84
#